data_72dc0c6de711a2e8673df9b8d6e91324
#
_entry.id   72dc0c6de711a2e8673df9b8d6e91324
#
_cell.length_a   1.000
_cell.length_b   1.000
_cell.length_c   1.000
_cell.angle_alpha   90.00
_cell.angle_beta   90.00
_cell.angle_gamma   90.00
#
_symmetry.space_group_name_H-M   'P 1'
#
loop_
_entity.id
_entity.type
_entity.pdbx_description
1 polymer ?
#
loop_
_entity_poly.entity_id
_entity_poly.type
_entity_poly.pdbx_seq_one_letter_code
_entity_poly.pdbx_strand_id
1 'polypeptide(L)'
;MMMKIIYPLVFSTLFFSSHSFATVGGPQNIEVLGLDQADQKIYVMRHYLDGRGRLPQLYYYQLNSKTPSKPIEVKSLYINPKTQKIDYDQDSQKFDRNIAKIKKRLKALTPIPPKQVKIQVISKKTSKEPSWYDPKLSIPKFSYQYQVKYSNLKSPVHKAVDYKNGLRISQSYKVPNQQKALVTVQYFGIPFETGYNIEDPVLLMPKK
;
A
#
# COMPACT_ATOMS: atom_id res chain seq x y z
N MET A 1 43.60 -63.54 26.33
CA MET A 1 43.40 -62.77 25.09
C MET A 1 42.04 -62.08 25.22
N MET A 2 42.01 -60.82 25.71
CA MET A 2 40.76 -60.09 26.01
C MET A 2 40.42 -59.23 24.78
N MET A 3 39.27 -59.52 24.19
CA MET A 3 38.72 -58.78 23.05
C MET A 3 37.94 -57.57 23.58
N LYS A 4 38.44 -56.32 23.31
CA LYS A 4 37.75 -55.09 23.65
C LYS A 4 36.72 -54.82 22.55
N ILE A 5 35.43 -54.82 22.94
CA ILE A 5 34.30 -54.42 22.07
C ILE A 5 34.16 -52.88 22.19
N ILE A 6 34.42 -52.20 21.07
CA ILE A 6 34.21 -50.75 20.96
C ILE A 6 32.82 -50.54 20.36
N TYR A 7 31.89 -49.92 21.15
CA TYR A 7 30.59 -49.48 20.69
C TYR A 7 30.73 -48.13 19.99
N PRO A 8 30.23 -47.95 18.75
CA PRO A 8 30.20 -46.64 18.14
C PRO A 8 29.04 -45.84 18.75
N LEU A 9 29.37 -44.71 19.34
CA LEU A 9 28.40 -43.70 19.82
C LEU A 9 27.78 -42.98 18.62
N VAL A 10 26.57 -43.35 18.24
CA VAL A 10 25.79 -42.67 17.21
C VAL A 10 25.26 -41.35 17.79
N PHE A 11 25.89 -40.25 17.42
CA PHE A 11 25.46 -38.90 17.76
C PHE A 11 24.29 -38.51 16.84
N SER A 12 23.06 -38.71 17.33
CA SER A 12 21.84 -38.28 16.62
C SER A 12 21.71 -36.75 16.73
N THR A 13 22.11 -36.03 15.71
CA THR A 13 21.85 -34.57 15.60
C THR A 13 20.38 -34.36 15.28
N LEU A 14 19.59 -33.98 16.30
CA LEU A 14 18.25 -33.45 16.14
C LEU A 14 18.30 -32.10 15.44
N PHE A 15 18.00 -32.10 14.14
CA PHE A 15 17.74 -30.88 13.39
C PHE A 15 16.41 -30.28 13.89
N PHE A 16 16.49 -29.29 14.77
CA PHE A 16 15.37 -28.40 15.02
C PHE A 16 15.14 -27.54 13.78
N SER A 17 14.21 -27.94 12.93
CA SER A 17 13.67 -27.06 11.89
C SER A 17 12.91 -25.95 12.58
N SER A 18 13.55 -24.78 12.76
CA SER A 18 12.86 -23.57 13.12
C SER A 18 11.89 -23.23 11.99
N HIS A 19 10.61 -23.42 12.23
CA HIS A 19 9.57 -22.91 11.34
C HIS A 19 9.63 -21.39 11.45
N SER A 20 10.33 -20.73 10.51
CA SER A 20 10.23 -19.29 10.32
C SER A 20 8.82 -19.04 9.81
N PHE A 21 7.93 -18.55 10.67
CA PHE A 21 6.65 -17.99 10.24
C PHE A 21 6.98 -16.77 9.38
N ALA A 22 6.68 -16.89 8.08
CA ALA A 22 6.83 -15.74 7.18
C ALA A 22 5.96 -14.60 7.73
N THR A 23 6.56 -13.43 7.91
CA THR A 23 5.90 -12.19 8.32
C THR A 23 4.69 -11.94 7.42
N VAL A 24 3.47 -12.09 7.94
CA VAL A 24 2.23 -12.01 7.14
C VAL A 24 1.76 -10.57 6.97
N GLY A 25 2.62 -9.60 7.17
CA GLY A 25 2.25 -8.20 7.05
C GLY A 25 3.45 -7.29 6.84
N GLY A 26 3.16 -6.04 6.52
CA GLY A 26 4.15 -4.98 6.37
C GLY A 26 3.49 -3.66 6.02
N PRO A 27 4.17 -2.52 6.18
CA PRO A 27 3.64 -1.23 5.79
C PRO A 27 3.31 -1.20 4.30
N GLN A 28 2.29 -0.42 3.94
CA GLN A 28 1.95 -0.14 2.56
C GLN A 28 2.06 1.37 2.33
N ASN A 29 3.02 1.78 1.51
CA ASN A 29 3.31 3.18 1.24
C ASN A 29 2.98 3.54 -0.21
N ILE A 30 2.60 4.80 -0.43
CA ILE A 30 2.35 5.34 -1.77
C ILE A 30 3.51 6.24 -2.19
N GLU A 31 4.13 5.92 -3.32
CA GLU A 31 5.04 6.80 -4.05
C GLU A 31 4.23 7.54 -5.11
N VAL A 32 4.19 8.87 -5.06
CA VAL A 32 3.56 9.69 -6.09
C VAL A 32 4.58 9.94 -7.19
N LEU A 33 4.38 9.35 -8.36
CA LEU A 33 5.34 9.44 -9.46
C LEU A 33 5.24 10.73 -10.26
N GLY A 34 4.02 11.23 -10.50
CA GLY A 34 3.79 12.47 -11.22
C GLY A 34 2.66 12.43 -12.23
N LEU A 35 2.56 13.51 -13.01
CA LEU A 35 1.55 13.76 -14.05
C LEU A 35 2.11 13.49 -15.43
N ASP A 36 1.51 12.57 -16.17
CA ASP A 36 1.61 12.47 -17.62
C ASP A 36 0.62 13.44 -18.25
N GLN A 37 1.13 14.57 -18.76
CA GLN A 37 0.28 15.61 -19.33
C GLN A 37 -0.36 15.19 -20.66
N ALA A 38 0.33 14.41 -21.48
CA ALA A 38 -0.18 13.95 -22.77
C ALA A 38 -1.36 12.99 -22.58
N ASP A 39 -1.20 12.02 -21.69
CA ASP A 39 -2.21 11.00 -21.41
C ASP A 39 -3.25 11.45 -20.37
N GLN A 40 -3.06 12.61 -19.72
CA GLN A 40 -3.91 13.09 -18.61
C GLN A 40 -4.02 12.07 -17.48
N LYS A 41 -2.86 11.51 -17.06
CA LYS A 41 -2.77 10.49 -16.00
C LYS A 41 -1.88 10.95 -14.86
N ILE A 42 -2.34 10.75 -13.62
CA ILE A 42 -1.45 10.83 -12.44
C ILE A 42 -1.06 9.40 -12.07
N TYR A 43 0.23 9.12 -12.07
CA TYR A 43 0.76 7.82 -11.68
C TYR A 43 1.15 7.80 -10.20
N VAL A 44 0.76 6.73 -9.52
CA VAL A 44 1.14 6.40 -8.15
C VAL A 44 1.57 4.95 -8.06
N MET A 45 2.50 4.64 -7.18
CA MET A 45 2.98 3.29 -6.97
C MET A 45 2.80 2.89 -5.51
N ARG A 46 2.16 1.74 -5.26
CA ARG A 46 1.99 1.17 -3.93
C ARG A 46 3.12 0.17 -3.67
N HIS A 47 3.90 0.45 -2.66
CA HIS A 47 4.93 -0.44 -2.15
C HIS A 47 4.38 -1.29 -1.01
N TYR A 48 4.71 -2.58 -1.03
CA TYR A 48 4.38 -3.53 0.01
C TYR A 48 5.67 -3.98 0.68
N LEU A 49 5.88 -3.53 1.91
CA LEU A 49 7.10 -3.81 2.66
C LEU A 49 6.91 -5.01 3.60
N ASP A 50 6.38 -6.10 3.05
CA ASP A 50 6.00 -7.31 3.77
C ASP A 50 7.09 -8.40 3.78
N GLY A 51 8.31 -8.07 3.39
CA GLY A 51 9.46 -8.98 3.36
C GLY A 51 9.41 -10.03 2.22
N ARG A 52 8.34 -10.09 1.42
CA ARG A 52 8.19 -11.07 0.33
C ARG A 52 8.96 -10.70 -0.93
N GLY A 53 9.43 -9.45 -1.02
CA GLY A 53 10.17 -8.96 -2.19
C GLY A 53 9.33 -8.79 -3.46
N ARG A 54 8.00 -8.79 -3.34
CA ARG A 54 7.11 -8.62 -4.49
C ARG A 54 7.24 -7.24 -5.11
N LEU A 55 6.98 -7.14 -6.41
CA LEU A 55 6.99 -5.89 -7.14
C LEU A 55 5.94 -4.92 -6.58
N PRO A 56 6.26 -3.61 -6.50
CA PRO A 56 5.26 -2.60 -6.17
C PRO A 56 4.21 -2.52 -7.28
N GLN A 57 2.99 -2.14 -6.92
CA GLN A 57 1.87 -2.05 -7.86
C GLN A 57 1.70 -0.64 -8.40
N LEU A 58 1.73 -0.49 -9.72
CA LEU A 58 1.52 0.78 -10.40
C LEU A 58 0.04 1.02 -10.67
N TYR A 59 -0.44 2.20 -10.27
CA TYR A 59 -1.80 2.69 -10.56
C TYR A 59 -1.73 4.05 -11.25
N TYR A 60 -2.81 4.42 -11.92
CA TYR A 60 -3.00 5.78 -12.39
C TYR A 60 -4.44 6.26 -12.19
N TYR A 61 -4.59 7.58 -12.06
CA TYR A 61 -5.86 8.28 -12.15
C TYR A 61 -6.01 8.86 -13.54
N GLN A 62 -7.06 8.48 -14.27
CA GLN A 62 -7.38 9.03 -15.58
C GLN A 62 -8.20 10.33 -15.42
N LEU A 63 -7.57 11.48 -15.57
CA LEU A 63 -8.14 12.78 -15.18
C LEU A 63 -9.30 13.26 -16.06
N ASN A 64 -9.40 12.79 -17.30
CA ASN A 64 -10.45 13.09 -18.27
C ASN A 64 -11.51 11.98 -18.38
N SER A 65 -11.52 10.99 -17.48
CA SER A 65 -12.53 9.93 -17.47
C SER A 65 -13.83 10.39 -16.78
N LYS A 66 -14.92 9.59 -16.96
CA LYS A 66 -16.18 9.79 -16.23
C LYS A 66 -16.05 9.54 -14.71
N THR A 67 -15.07 8.74 -14.30
CA THR A 67 -14.78 8.37 -12.90
C THR A 67 -13.32 8.65 -12.53
N PRO A 68 -12.86 9.91 -12.59
CA PRO A 68 -11.45 10.23 -12.45
C PRO A 68 -10.87 9.90 -11.07
N SER A 69 -11.72 9.82 -10.05
CA SER A 69 -11.31 9.48 -8.67
C SER A 69 -11.05 8.01 -8.40
N LYS A 70 -11.31 7.12 -9.38
CA LYS A 70 -11.05 5.68 -9.25
C LYS A 70 -9.66 5.37 -9.81
N PRO A 71 -8.70 4.88 -9.01
CA PRO A 71 -7.41 4.46 -9.52
C PRO A 71 -7.54 3.19 -10.35
N ILE A 72 -6.74 3.10 -11.40
CA ILE A 72 -6.71 1.98 -12.34
C ILE A 72 -5.31 1.34 -12.25
N GLU A 73 -5.26 0.04 -12.02
CA GLU A 73 -4.01 -0.71 -11.97
C GLU A 73 -3.47 -0.98 -13.39
N VAL A 74 -2.16 -0.84 -13.57
CA VAL A 74 -1.45 -1.13 -14.83
C VAL A 74 -1.05 -2.61 -14.86
N LYS A 75 -2.03 -3.49 -14.98
CA LYS A 75 -1.84 -4.96 -14.90
C LYS A 75 -0.88 -5.54 -15.95
N SER A 76 -0.76 -4.90 -17.11
CA SER A 76 0.13 -5.35 -18.20
C SER A 76 1.61 -5.41 -17.81
N LEU A 77 2.03 -4.67 -16.77
CA LEU A 77 3.40 -4.72 -16.27
C LEU A 77 3.75 -6.02 -15.55
N TYR A 78 2.73 -6.74 -15.09
CA TYR A 78 2.87 -7.93 -14.24
C TYR A 78 2.58 -9.22 -14.99
N ILE A 79 2.34 -9.17 -16.30
CA ILE A 79 2.13 -10.38 -17.10
C ILE A 79 3.47 -11.09 -17.25
N ASN A 80 3.56 -12.27 -16.66
CA ASN A 80 4.70 -13.17 -16.80
C ASN A 80 4.71 -13.71 -18.25
N PRO A 81 5.80 -13.50 -19.01
CA PRO A 81 5.83 -13.88 -20.42
C PRO A 81 5.74 -15.38 -20.67
N LYS A 82 6.14 -16.22 -19.69
CA LYS A 82 6.10 -17.68 -19.81
C LYS A 82 4.71 -18.25 -19.54
N THR A 83 4.00 -17.71 -18.52
CA THR A 83 2.70 -18.25 -18.07
C THR A 83 1.51 -17.46 -18.57
N GLN A 84 1.70 -16.26 -19.15
CA GLN A 84 0.67 -15.30 -19.57
C GLN A 84 -0.30 -14.91 -18.42
N LYS A 85 0.11 -15.12 -17.17
CA LYS A 85 -0.66 -14.78 -15.97
C LYS A 85 -0.03 -13.59 -15.25
N ILE A 86 -0.84 -12.89 -14.44
CA ILE A 86 -0.34 -11.85 -13.53
C ILE A 86 0.51 -12.52 -12.46
N ASP A 87 1.72 -11.99 -12.28
CA ASP A 87 2.72 -12.47 -11.33
C ASP A 87 3.45 -11.25 -10.76
N TYR A 88 3.22 -10.97 -9.48
CA TYR A 88 3.86 -9.85 -8.78
C TYR A 88 5.22 -10.23 -8.16
N ASP A 89 5.56 -11.52 -8.15
CA ASP A 89 6.80 -12.05 -7.57
C ASP A 89 7.88 -12.34 -8.66
N GLN A 90 7.62 -11.90 -9.91
CA GLN A 90 8.59 -12.05 -11.01
C GLN A 90 9.81 -11.14 -10.83
N ASP A 91 10.88 -11.42 -11.58
CA ASP A 91 12.09 -10.59 -11.62
C ASP A 91 11.80 -9.12 -11.94
N SER A 92 12.47 -8.21 -11.24
CA SER A 92 12.21 -6.77 -11.32
C SER A 92 12.78 -6.10 -12.58
N GLN A 93 13.76 -6.68 -13.27
CA GLN A 93 14.51 -5.99 -14.34
C GLN A 93 13.62 -5.43 -15.46
N LYS A 94 12.63 -6.23 -15.93
CA LYS A 94 11.68 -5.78 -16.94
C LYS A 94 10.76 -4.69 -16.40
N PHE A 95 10.28 -4.88 -15.18
CA PHE A 95 9.43 -3.91 -14.47
C PHE A 95 10.17 -2.58 -14.33
N ASP A 96 11.39 -2.59 -13.79
CA ASP A 96 12.20 -1.38 -13.55
C ASP A 96 12.48 -0.60 -14.83
N ARG A 97 12.80 -1.29 -15.94
CA ARG A 97 12.95 -0.65 -17.25
C ARG A 97 11.67 0.04 -17.73
N ASN A 98 10.52 -0.58 -17.50
CA ASN A 98 9.23 0.01 -17.89
C ASN A 98 8.86 1.21 -17.00
N ILE A 99 9.08 1.12 -15.70
CA ILE A 99 8.89 2.24 -14.76
C ILE A 99 9.81 3.42 -15.12
N ALA A 100 11.07 3.16 -15.44
CA ALA A 100 12.00 4.20 -15.88
C ALA A 100 11.50 4.94 -17.15
N LYS A 101 10.94 4.20 -18.14
CA LYS A 101 10.32 4.82 -19.33
C LYS A 101 9.12 5.69 -18.98
N ILE A 102 8.27 5.24 -18.05
CA ILE A 102 7.13 6.02 -17.57
C ILE A 102 7.63 7.28 -16.87
N LYS A 103 8.54 7.16 -15.89
CA LYS A 103 9.07 8.29 -15.10
C LYS A 103 9.67 9.40 -15.97
N LYS A 104 10.34 9.07 -17.10
CA LYS A 104 10.96 10.07 -18.01
C LYS A 104 9.98 11.11 -18.60
N ARG A 105 8.69 10.78 -18.72
CA ARG A 105 7.68 11.68 -19.30
C ARG A 105 6.80 12.35 -18.25
N LEU A 106 6.97 12.02 -16.96
CA LEU A 106 6.16 12.58 -15.91
C LEU A 106 6.67 13.93 -15.45
N LYS A 107 5.74 14.85 -15.18
CA LYS A 107 6.00 16.10 -14.48
C LYS A 107 5.66 15.94 -12.99
N ALA A 108 6.53 16.47 -12.14
CA ALA A 108 6.31 16.47 -10.69
C ALA A 108 5.02 17.24 -10.36
N LEU A 109 4.30 16.76 -9.35
CA LEU A 109 3.20 17.50 -8.73
C LEU A 109 3.76 18.55 -7.77
N THR A 110 3.02 19.64 -7.53
CA THR A 110 3.44 20.70 -6.63
C THR A 110 3.03 20.35 -5.18
N PRO A 111 3.97 20.27 -4.22
CA PRO A 111 3.64 19.98 -2.84
C PRO A 111 2.68 21.00 -2.22
N ILE A 112 1.78 20.53 -1.37
CA ILE A 112 0.89 21.34 -0.52
C ILE A 112 1.28 21.02 0.94
N PRO A 113 1.39 22.04 1.83
CA PRO A 113 1.55 21.77 3.25
C PRO A 113 0.39 20.91 3.80
N PRO A 114 0.64 19.76 4.46
CA PRO A 114 -0.42 18.85 4.92
C PRO A 114 -1.45 19.53 5.83
N LYS A 115 -1.05 20.54 6.61
CA LYS A 115 -1.94 21.35 7.49
C LYS A 115 -3.05 22.09 6.74
N GLN A 116 -2.92 22.31 5.43
CA GLN A 116 -3.95 22.94 4.61
C GLN A 116 -5.02 21.95 4.13
N VAL A 117 -4.78 20.65 4.27
CA VAL A 117 -5.68 19.58 3.88
C VAL A 117 -6.41 19.06 5.10
N LYS A 118 -7.73 18.85 4.97
CA LYS A 118 -8.57 18.41 6.09
C LYS A 118 -9.26 17.09 5.78
N ILE A 119 -9.17 16.13 6.70
CA ILE A 119 -10.01 14.94 6.68
C ILE A 119 -11.31 15.29 7.39
N GLN A 120 -12.43 15.11 6.69
CA GLN A 120 -13.76 15.19 7.26
C GLN A 120 -14.29 13.79 7.49
N VAL A 121 -14.38 13.35 8.73
CA VAL A 121 -15.06 12.10 9.10
C VAL A 121 -16.58 12.33 8.96
N ILE A 122 -17.23 11.49 8.16
CA ILE A 122 -18.68 11.49 7.94
C ILE A 122 -19.34 10.55 8.94
N SER A 123 -18.77 9.36 9.09
CA SER A 123 -19.19 8.40 10.11
C SER A 123 -18.01 7.62 10.64
N LYS A 124 -18.14 7.20 11.90
CA LYS A 124 -17.18 6.35 12.60
C LYS A 124 -17.94 5.31 13.40
N LYS A 125 -17.66 4.05 13.14
CA LYS A 125 -18.19 2.93 13.92
C LYS A 125 -17.04 2.29 14.69
N THR A 126 -17.22 2.10 15.98
CA THR A 126 -16.27 1.40 16.84
C THR A 126 -16.79 0.00 17.11
N SER A 127 -15.92 -0.98 17.00
CA SER A 127 -16.17 -2.39 17.33
C SER A 127 -14.90 -3.00 17.91
N LYS A 128 -14.98 -4.26 18.31
CA LYS A 128 -13.82 -5.05 18.73
C LYS A 128 -13.76 -6.29 17.85
N GLU A 129 -12.56 -6.81 17.64
CA GLU A 129 -12.35 -8.11 16.98
C GLU A 129 -11.28 -8.91 17.76
N PRO A 130 -11.26 -10.24 17.65
CA PRO A 130 -10.24 -11.06 18.29
C PRO A 130 -8.85 -10.62 17.87
N SER A 131 -7.89 -10.66 18.81
CA SER A 131 -6.49 -10.43 18.49
C SER A 131 -5.96 -11.57 17.63
N TRP A 132 -5.04 -11.26 16.73
CA TRP A 132 -4.41 -12.24 15.86
C TRP A 132 -3.50 -13.23 16.60
N TYR A 133 -2.93 -12.81 17.75
CA TYR A 133 -1.99 -13.65 18.54
C TYR A 133 -2.67 -14.35 19.72
N ASP A 134 -3.79 -13.86 20.21
CA ASP A 134 -4.59 -14.48 21.26
C ASP A 134 -6.08 -14.19 21.04
N PRO A 135 -6.87 -15.18 20.60
CA PRO A 135 -8.31 -15.01 20.35
C PRO A 135 -9.14 -14.62 21.59
N LYS A 136 -8.61 -14.80 22.80
CA LYS A 136 -9.26 -14.37 24.06
C LYS A 136 -9.14 -12.86 24.29
N LEU A 137 -8.14 -12.25 23.69
CA LEU A 137 -7.96 -10.80 23.70
C LEU A 137 -8.71 -10.17 22.53
N SER A 138 -9.18 -8.97 22.74
CA SER A 138 -9.84 -8.19 21.68
C SER A 138 -9.14 -6.86 21.45
N ILE A 139 -9.01 -6.49 20.19
CA ILE A 139 -8.43 -5.23 19.75
C ILE A 139 -9.52 -4.28 19.26
N PRO A 140 -9.38 -2.96 19.48
CA PRO A 140 -10.32 -1.98 18.94
C PRO A 140 -10.24 -1.93 17.42
N LYS A 141 -11.39 -1.76 16.78
CA LYS A 141 -11.54 -1.59 15.34
C LYS A 141 -12.41 -0.39 15.04
N PHE A 142 -11.90 0.55 14.26
CA PHE A 142 -12.56 1.79 13.88
C PHE A 142 -12.84 1.79 12.39
N SER A 143 -14.10 1.71 12.00
CA SER A 143 -14.53 1.79 10.60
C SER A 143 -14.95 3.21 10.28
N TYR A 144 -14.25 3.86 9.36
CA TYR A 144 -14.49 5.24 8.94
C TYR A 144 -15.17 5.31 7.58
N GLN A 145 -16.07 6.28 7.44
CA GLN A 145 -16.39 6.91 6.16
C GLN A 145 -15.89 8.35 6.24
N TYR A 146 -15.08 8.77 5.28
CA TYR A 146 -14.44 10.07 5.31
C TYR A 146 -14.32 10.69 3.92
N GLN A 147 -14.14 11.99 3.89
CA GLN A 147 -13.78 12.77 2.71
C GLN A 147 -12.56 13.63 3.03
N VAL A 148 -11.78 13.95 1.99
CA VAL A 148 -10.68 14.89 2.09
C VAL A 148 -11.06 16.19 1.41
N LYS A 149 -10.70 17.33 2.03
CA LYS A 149 -10.96 18.67 1.53
C LYS A 149 -9.68 19.50 1.45
N TYR A 150 -9.55 20.28 0.40
CA TYR A 150 -8.52 21.28 0.23
C TYR A 150 -9.06 22.45 -0.58
N SER A 151 -9.11 23.66 -0.01
CA SER A 151 -9.73 24.82 -0.65
C SER A 151 -11.16 24.50 -1.14
N ASN A 152 -11.45 24.71 -2.41
CA ASN A 152 -12.71 24.36 -3.08
C ASN A 152 -12.77 22.92 -3.60
N LEU A 153 -11.72 22.11 -3.38
CA LEU A 153 -11.64 20.73 -3.82
C LEU A 153 -12.14 19.78 -2.74
N LYS A 154 -12.75 18.66 -3.18
CA LYS A 154 -13.28 17.61 -2.32
C LYS A 154 -13.12 16.23 -2.98
N SER A 155 -12.83 15.22 -2.17
CA SER A 155 -12.85 13.83 -2.64
C SER A 155 -14.28 13.24 -2.59
N PRO A 156 -14.52 12.12 -3.29
CA PRO A 156 -15.61 11.21 -2.94
C PRO A 156 -15.51 10.73 -1.50
N VAL A 157 -16.55 10.00 -1.05
CA VAL A 157 -16.48 9.29 0.24
C VAL A 157 -15.58 8.07 0.12
N HIS A 158 -14.62 7.98 1.03
CA HIS A 158 -13.71 6.84 1.17
C HIS A 158 -14.04 6.06 2.45
N LYS A 159 -13.61 4.81 2.49
CA LYS A 159 -13.71 3.94 3.67
C LYS A 159 -12.31 3.55 4.12
N ALA A 160 -12.11 3.46 5.44
CA ALA A 160 -10.89 2.94 6.04
C ALA A 160 -11.24 2.13 7.29
N VAL A 161 -10.44 1.12 7.57
CA VAL A 161 -10.46 0.39 8.84
C VAL A 161 -9.14 0.64 9.54
N ASP A 162 -9.20 1.17 10.74
CA ASP A 162 -8.05 1.59 11.53
C ASP A 162 -8.10 0.95 12.92
N TYR A 163 -6.95 0.62 13.48
CA TYR A 163 -6.83 -0.04 14.76
C TYR A 163 -6.19 0.84 15.85
N LYS A 164 -5.88 2.10 15.52
CA LYS A 164 -5.30 3.09 16.46
C LYS A 164 -6.11 4.38 16.62
N ASN A 165 -7.30 4.44 16.03
CA ASN A 165 -8.20 5.58 16.12
C ASN A 165 -7.65 6.90 15.53
N GLY A 166 -7.13 6.83 14.29
CA GLY A 166 -6.69 8.07 13.63
C GLY A 166 -6.38 7.93 12.15
N LEU A 167 -7.01 8.79 11.34
CA LEU A 167 -6.64 9.00 9.94
C LEU A 167 -5.76 10.25 9.87
N ARG A 168 -4.68 10.22 9.10
CA ARG A 168 -3.79 11.36 8.91
C ARG A 168 -3.43 11.59 7.45
N ILE A 169 -3.20 12.84 7.08
CA ILE A 169 -2.61 13.18 5.78
C ILE A 169 -1.12 12.87 5.86
N SER A 170 -0.63 12.05 4.94
CA SER A 170 0.80 11.73 4.80
C SER A 170 1.45 12.64 3.76
N GLN A 171 0.88 12.71 2.56
CA GLN A 171 1.39 13.52 1.46
C GLN A 171 0.25 14.30 0.82
N SER A 172 0.56 15.46 0.23
CA SER A 172 -0.43 16.26 -0.49
C SER A 172 0.20 17.09 -1.59
N TYR A 173 -0.45 17.11 -2.76
CA TYR A 173 0.07 17.71 -3.98
C TYR A 173 -1.03 18.36 -4.79
N LYS A 174 -0.74 19.52 -5.36
CA LYS A 174 -1.55 20.18 -6.38
C LYS A 174 -1.18 19.64 -7.77
N VAL A 175 -2.17 19.39 -8.60
CA VAL A 175 -1.96 18.99 -10.00
C VAL A 175 -1.69 20.23 -10.83
N PRO A 176 -0.53 20.33 -11.53
CA PRO A 176 -0.19 21.49 -12.35
C PRO A 176 -1.26 21.77 -13.40
N ASN A 177 -1.63 23.05 -13.55
CA ASN A 177 -2.59 23.54 -14.54
C ASN A 177 -3.99 22.93 -14.47
N GLN A 178 -4.37 22.35 -13.33
CA GLN A 178 -5.68 21.75 -13.11
C GLN A 178 -6.23 22.10 -11.72
N GLN A 179 -7.53 22.23 -11.63
CA GLN A 179 -8.23 22.35 -10.34
C GLN A 179 -8.42 20.95 -9.71
N LYS A 180 -7.31 20.30 -9.39
CA LYS A 180 -7.28 18.97 -8.77
C LYS A 180 -6.11 18.88 -7.79
N ALA A 181 -6.23 18.01 -6.81
CA ALA A 181 -5.15 17.69 -5.86
C ALA A 181 -5.09 16.18 -5.62
N LEU A 182 -3.91 15.65 -5.40
CA LEU A 182 -3.69 14.28 -4.95
C LEU A 182 -3.20 14.32 -3.51
N VAL A 183 -3.80 13.50 -2.66
CA VAL A 183 -3.48 13.40 -1.25
C VAL A 183 -3.33 11.94 -0.89
N THR A 184 -2.46 11.61 0.06
CA THR A 184 -2.42 10.27 0.63
C THR A 184 -2.90 10.31 2.07
N VAL A 185 -3.76 9.35 2.43
CA VAL A 185 -4.31 9.19 3.79
C VAL A 185 -3.71 7.93 4.39
N GLN A 186 -3.09 8.08 5.54
CA GLN A 186 -2.45 6.99 6.26
C GLN A 186 -3.25 6.65 7.53
N TYR A 187 -3.32 5.36 7.84
CA TYR A 187 -3.97 4.81 9.01
C TYR A 187 -3.35 3.47 9.40
N PHE A 188 -3.59 3.00 10.62
CA PHE A 188 -3.08 1.73 11.12
C PHE A 188 -4.00 0.59 10.69
N GLY A 189 -3.83 0.14 9.45
CA GLY A 189 -4.77 -0.74 8.76
C GLY A 189 -4.51 -2.23 8.90
N ILE A 190 -3.35 -2.63 9.45
CA ILE A 190 -2.97 -4.04 9.65
C ILE A 190 -2.59 -4.22 11.12
N PRO A 191 -3.38 -4.95 11.93
CA PRO A 191 -3.13 -5.11 13.36
C PRO A 191 -2.20 -6.28 13.72
N PHE A 192 -1.62 -6.98 12.72
CA PHE A 192 -0.79 -8.15 12.94
C PHE A 192 0.61 -7.79 13.45
N GLU A 193 1.20 -8.64 14.27
CA GLU A 193 2.54 -8.46 14.88
C GLU A 193 2.64 -7.12 15.63
N THR A 194 3.58 -6.25 15.25
CA THR A 194 3.71 -4.88 15.79
C THR A 194 2.69 -3.92 15.19
N GLY A 195 1.96 -4.37 14.17
CA GLY A 195 0.98 -3.63 13.38
C GLY A 195 1.62 -2.65 12.39
N TYR A 196 0.91 -2.41 11.28
CA TYR A 196 1.46 -1.66 10.16
C TYR A 196 0.48 -0.60 9.64
N ASN A 197 1.06 0.51 9.18
CA ASN A 197 0.31 1.56 8.49
C ASN A 197 -0.01 1.15 7.05
N ILE A 198 -1.20 1.53 6.62
CA ILE A 198 -1.62 1.52 5.21
C ILE A 198 -1.73 2.97 4.76
N GLU A 199 -1.34 3.25 3.53
CA GLU A 199 -1.49 4.55 2.89
C GLU A 199 -2.33 4.40 1.62
N ASP A 200 -3.39 5.21 1.49
CA ASP A 200 -4.28 5.23 0.33
C ASP A 200 -4.22 6.57 -0.41
N PRO A 201 -4.08 6.55 -1.74
CA PRO A 201 -4.13 7.76 -2.54
C PRO A 201 -5.59 8.20 -2.74
N VAL A 202 -5.82 9.51 -2.69
CA VAL A 202 -7.14 10.14 -2.78
C VAL A 202 -7.07 11.34 -3.72
N LEU A 203 -7.82 11.29 -4.82
CA LEU A 203 -7.92 12.40 -5.75
C LEU A 203 -9.06 13.36 -5.35
N LEU A 204 -8.73 14.65 -5.25
CA LEU A 204 -9.67 15.74 -4.97
C LEU A 204 -10.01 16.47 -6.27
N MET A 205 -11.28 16.82 -6.42
CA MET A 205 -11.82 17.51 -7.58
C MET A 205 -12.68 18.71 -7.14
N PRO A 206 -13.01 19.65 -8.04
CA PRO A 206 -13.96 20.71 -7.75
C PRO A 206 -15.28 20.13 -7.24
N LYS A 207 -15.89 20.82 -6.28
CA LYS A 207 -17.26 20.49 -5.87
C LYS A 207 -18.19 20.66 -7.07
N LYS A 208 -18.92 19.65 -7.40
CA LYS A 208 -20.10 19.78 -8.26
C LYS A 208 -21.22 20.46 -7.49
#